data_ab9b850eb3fbc0546bfd4755d18708e1
#
_entry.id   ab9b850eb3fbc0546bfd4755d18708e1
#
_cell.length_a   1.000
_cell.length_b   1.000
_cell.length_c   1.000
_cell.angle_alpha   90.00
_cell.angle_beta   90.00
_cell.angle_gamma   90.00
#
_symmetry.space_group_name_H-M   'P 1'
#
loop_
_entity.id
_entity.type
_entity.pdbx_description
1 polymer ?
#
loop_
_entity_poly.entity_id
_entity_poly.type
_entity_poly.pdbx_seq_one_letter_code
_entity_poly.pdbx_strand_id
1 'polypeptide(L)'
;MHRIDTSTAQVDKFGAGKNGFTGGNPQTGELPTALDADFFDSVQEEISSVIESSGVALDKSKKNQLVTAIKALVSSGRLLNKKIFSSSGIYSPTTGTKLIIVEAIGGGGAGGGSVATTSGQQSSGSGGASGGYVMATFTSGFAGASYIIGSGGSAANGNNGGNGSSTTFLTINAGGGSGGPVGTASAASVIAGSFGGSATGGDINAAGSNGNSGIVYTASVALGGFGGSSKIYPGNGGASRASTGDGFPATGYGCGGGGGNSGASGGARAGGIGAQGLIIIWEYS
;
A
#
# COMPACT_ATOMS: atom_id res chain seq x y z
N MET A 1 17.16 -35.12 -19.59
CA MET A 1 17.60 -36.20 -18.66
C MET A 1 16.73 -37.46 -18.89
N HIS A 2 17.33 -38.66 -18.89
CA HIS A 2 16.60 -39.93 -18.93
C HIS A 2 16.99 -40.79 -17.72
N ARG A 3 16.29 -41.93 -17.52
CA ARG A 3 16.66 -42.94 -16.52
C ARG A 3 17.69 -43.89 -17.13
N ILE A 4 18.54 -44.46 -16.27
CA ILE A 4 19.48 -45.48 -16.73
C ILE A 4 18.74 -46.63 -17.43
N ASP A 5 19.20 -47.04 -18.61
CA ASP A 5 18.56 -48.05 -19.48
C ASP A 5 19.54 -49.09 -20.03
N THR A 6 20.77 -49.14 -19.47
CA THR A 6 21.71 -50.19 -19.78
C THR A 6 21.11 -51.59 -19.48
N SER A 7 21.62 -52.62 -20.16
CA SER A 7 21.15 -53.99 -20.01
C SER A 7 21.25 -54.55 -18.59
N THR A 8 22.08 -53.93 -17.73
CA THR A 8 22.25 -54.31 -16.33
C THR A 8 21.57 -53.33 -15.35
N ALA A 9 20.72 -52.44 -15.84
CA ALA A 9 19.92 -51.58 -14.97
C ALA A 9 18.87 -52.40 -14.20
N GLN A 10 18.62 -52.05 -12.95
CA GLN A 10 17.54 -52.62 -12.18
C GLN A 10 16.19 -52.10 -12.70
N VAL A 11 15.48 -52.99 -13.39
CA VAL A 11 14.17 -52.68 -13.99
C VAL A 11 13.16 -52.38 -12.88
N ASP A 12 12.33 -51.38 -13.11
CA ASP A 12 11.20 -51.00 -12.25
C ASP A 12 11.56 -50.71 -10.77
N LYS A 13 12.82 -50.38 -10.46
CA LYS A 13 13.28 -50.12 -9.11
C LYS A 13 12.42 -49.10 -8.34
N PHE A 14 11.89 -48.10 -9.06
CA PHE A 14 11.06 -47.03 -8.51
C PHE A 14 9.61 -47.04 -9.04
N GLY A 15 9.15 -48.22 -9.50
CA GLY A 15 7.84 -48.43 -10.09
C GLY A 15 7.90 -48.69 -11.59
N ALA A 16 6.80 -49.11 -12.19
CA ALA A 16 6.72 -49.51 -13.58
C ALA A 16 7.32 -48.51 -14.56
N GLY A 17 8.26 -48.92 -15.40
CA GLY A 17 9.03 -48.08 -16.33
C GLY A 17 10.07 -47.17 -15.66
N LYS A 18 10.36 -47.38 -14.38
CA LYS A 18 11.28 -46.50 -13.62
C LYS A 18 12.52 -47.26 -13.16
N ASN A 19 13.45 -47.50 -14.08
CA ASN A 19 14.69 -48.21 -13.81
C ASN A 19 15.60 -47.39 -12.83
N GLY A 20 16.50 -48.12 -12.18
CA GLY A 20 17.49 -47.56 -11.26
C GLY A 20 18.78 -48.36 -11.26
N PHE A 21 19.72 -47.96 -10.44
CA PHE A 21 21.03 -48.58 -10.27
C PHE A 21 20.95 -49.72 -9.24
N THR A 22 21.63 -50.84 -9.51
CA THR A 22 21.90 -51.93 -8.56
C THR A 22 23.41 -52.02 -8.32
N GLY A 23 23.79 -52.41 -7.10
CA GLY A 23 25.18 -52.78 -6.77
C GLY A 23 25.55 -54.17 -7.24
N GLY A 24 24.56 -54.92 -7.79
CA GLY A 24 24.71 -56.33 -8.10
C GLY A 24 24.65 -57.19 -6.82
N ASN A 25 24.66 -58.51 -7.05
CA ASN A 25 24.76 -59.50 -5.96
C ASN A 25 25.69 -60.64 -6.38
N PRO A 26 26.93 -60.69 -5.88
CA PRO A 26 27.89 -61.76 -6.25
C PRO A 26 27.44 -63.15 -5.89
N GLN A 27 26.57 -63.32 -4.91
CA GLN A 27 26.04 -64.64 -4.49
C GLN A 27 25.02 -65.21 -5.47
N THR A 28 24.26 -64.32 -6.14
CA THR A 28 23.24 -64.71 -7.12
C THR A 28 23.73 -64.58 -8.56
N GLY A 29 24.95 -64.01 -8.78
CA GLY A 29 25.49 -63.75 -10.10
C GLY A 29 24.89 -62.49 -10.77
N GLU A 30 24.13 -61.67 -10.04
CA GLU A 30 23.59 -60.42 -10.54
C GLU A 30 24.73 -59.39 -10.71
N LEU A 31 24.86 -58.83 -11.94
CA LEU A 31 25.87 -57.81 -12.22
C LEU A 31 25.43 -56.43 -11.72
N PRO A 32 26.40 -55.59 -11.27
CA PRO A 32 26.10 -54.18 -11.02
C PRO A 32 25.71 -53.46 -12.30
N THR A 33 24.91 -52.42 -12.16
CA THR A 33 24.51 -51.57 -13.30
C THR A 33 25.74 -50.98 -13.98
N ALA A 34 25.91 -51.24 -15.28
CA ALA A 34 26.92 -50.64 -16.09
C ALA A 34 26.72 -49.11 -16.20
N LEU A 35 27.82 -48.34 -16.15
CA LEU A 35 27.76 -46.91 -16.39
C LEU A 35 27.51 -46.64 -17.88
N ASP A 36 26.72 -45.62 -18.15
CA ASP A 36 26.32 -45.18 -19.47
C ASP A 36 26.74 -43.71 -19.69
N ALA A 37 27.47 -43.48 -20.80
CA ALA A 37 27.93 -42.16 -21.15
C ALA A 37 26.76 -41.17 -21.35
N ASP A 38 25.75 -41.61 -22.09
CA ASP A 38 24.58 -40.80 -22.44
C ASP A 38 23.82 -40.35 -21.17
N PHE A 39 23.73 -41.24 -20.15
CA PHE A 39 23.14 -40.87 -18.86
C PHE A 39 23.94 -39.81 -18.14
N PHE A 40 25.26 -39.97 -18.03
CA PHE A 40 26.11 -38.99 -17.34
C PHE A 40 26.23 -37.68 -18.10
N ASP A 41 26.31 -37.69 -19.42
CA ASP A 41 26.28 -36.47 -20.24
C ASP A 41 24.96 -35.72 -20.05
N SER A 42 23.81 -36.41 -20.02
CA SER A 42 22.52 -35.81 -19.73
C SER A 42 22.48 -35.15 -18.34
N VAL A 43 23.00 -35.81 -17.31
CA VAL A 43 23.07 -35.24 -15.95
C VAL A 43 23.99 -33.99 -15.90
N GLN A 44 25.15 -34.08 -16.57
CA GLN A 44 26.10 -32.97 -16.65
C GLN A 44 25.45 -31.76 -17.34
N GLU A 45 24.83 -31.95 -18.50
CA GLU A 45 24.23 -30.87 -19.28
C GLU A 45 23.02 -30.25 -18.58
N GLU A 46 22.19 -31.04 -17.91
CA GLU A 46 21.07 -30.50 -17.09
C GLU A 46 21.57 -29.57 -15.98
N ILE A 47 22.64 -29.98 -15.27
CA ILE A 47 23.23 -29.18 -14.19
C ILE A 47 23.95 -27.94 -14.76
N SER A 48 24.73 -28.13 -15.83
CA SER A 48 25.45 -27.04 -16.49
C SER A 48 24.50 -25.98 -17.05
N SER A 49 23.43 -26.41 -17.71
CA SER A 49 22.40 -25.51 -18.26
C SER A 49 21.75 -24.64 -17.19
N VAL A 50 21.46 -25.19 -16.00
CA VAL A 50 20.92 -24.40 -14.87
C VAL A 50 21.92 -23.35 -14.40
N ILE A 51 23.21 -23.72 -14.32
CA ILE A 51 24.26 -22.78 -13.90
C ILE A 51 24.42 -21.67 -14.92
N GLU A 52 24.54 -22.00 -16.20
CA GLU A 52 24.75 -21.04 -17.29
C GLU A 52 23.54 -20.12 -17.49
N SER A 53 22.31 -20.64 -17.34
CA SER A 53 21.10 -19.83 -17.46
C SER A 53 21.00 -18.72 -16.39
N SER A 54 21.73 -18.86 -15.28
CA SER A 54 21.83 -17.83 -14.25
C SER A 54 22.89 -16.75 -14.57
N GLY A 55 23.61 -16.86 -15.71
CA GLY A 55 24.72 -15.99 -16.08
C GLY A 55 26.05 -16.34 -15.40
N VAL A 56 26.14 -17.47 -14.69
CA VAL A 56 27.37 -17.95 -14.06
C VAL A 56 28.13 -18.81 -15.05
N ALA A 57 29.40 -18.47 -15.36
CA ALA A 57 30.26 -19.30 -16.17
C ALA A 57 30.72 -20.54 -15.38
N LEU A 58 30.80 -21.68 -16.07
CA LEU A 58 31.30 -22.93 -15.47
C LEU A 58 32.79 -22.80 -15.07
N ASP A 59 33.10 -23.20 -13.84
CA ASP A 59 34.44 -23.14 -13.26
C ASP A 59 34.72 -24.40 -12.42
N LYS A 60 35.61 -25.26 -12.87
CA LYS A 60 35.95 -26.53 -12.21
C LYS A 60 36.53 -26.37 -10.79
N SER A 61 37.04 -25.19 -10.45
CA SER A 61 37.55 -24.90 -9.10
C SER A 61 36.47 -24.61 -8.06
N LYS A 62 35.26 -24.27 -8.50
CA LYS A 62 34.10 -23.89 -7.65
C LYS A 62 33.12 -25.04 -7.53
N LYS A 63 32.76 -25.41 -6.30
CA LYS A 63 31.84 -26.51 -6.00
C LYS A 63 30.47 -26.05 -5.48
N ASN A 64 30.15 -24.77 -5.64
CA ASN A 64 28.90 -24.16 -5.18
C ASN A 64 28.13 -23.42 -6.27
N GLN A 65 28.47 -23.65 -7.55
CA GLN A 65 27.91 -22.93 -8.69
C GLN A 65 26.40 -23.20 -8.83
N LEU A 66 25.97 -24.46 -8.71
CA LEU A 66 24.55 -24.83 -8.81
C LEU A 66 23.71 -24.12 -7.74
N VAL A 67 24.17 -24.11 -6.49
CA VAL A 67 23.41 -23.42 -5.42
C VAL A 67 23.39 -21.90 -5.62
N THR A 68 24.46 -21.35 -6.19
CA THR A 68 24.53 -19.93 -6.54
C THR A 68 23.54 -19.61 -7.67
N ALA A 69 23.51 -20.45 -8.72
CA ALA A 69 22.58 -20.31 -9.83
C ALA A 69 21.11 -20.41 -9.39
N ILE A 70 20.77 -21.41 -8.59
CA ILE A 70 19.42 -21.58 -8.06
C ILE A 70 19.01 -20.32 -7.27
N LYS A 71 19.89 -19.84 -6.37
CA LYS A 71 19.62 -18.61 -5.62
C LYS A 71 19.38 -17.40 -6.53
N ALA A 72 20.16 -17.25 -7.59
CA ALA A 72 19.99 -16.16 -8.54
C ALA A 72 18.68 -16.26 -9.33
N LEU A 73 18.34 -17.45 -9.83
CA LEU A 73 17.13 -17.69 -10.63
C LEU A 73 15.83 -17.54 -9.82
N VAL A 74 15.81 -18.01 -8.55
CA VAL A 74 14.59 -17.96 -7.72
C VAL A 74 14.47 -16.66 -6.92
N SER A 75 15.50 -15.82 -6.86
CA SER A 75 15.46 -14.57 -6.09
C SER A 75 14.97 -13.38 -6.90
N SER A 76 14.89 -13.47 -8.21
CA SER A 76 14.40 -12.37 -9.05
C SER A 76 12.90 -12.14 -8.81
N GLY A 77 12.53 -10.92 -8.42
CA GLY A 77 11.16 -10.54 -8.16
C GLY A 77 10.55 -11.06 -6.85
N ARG A 78 11.36 -11.66 -5.95
CA ARG A 78 10.88 -12.11 -4.65
C ARG A 78 10.66 -10.94 -3.71
N LEU A 79 9.51 -10.90 -3.03
CA LEU A 79 9.25 -9.95 -1.94
C LEU A 79 10.27 -10.20 -0.81
N LEU A 80 11.07 -9.18 -0.51
CA LEU A 80 12.05 -9.18 0.59
C LEU A 80 11.42 -8.65 1.88
N ASN A 81 10.68 -7.55 1.77
CA ASN A 81 10.12 -6.88 2.94
C ASN A 81 8.93 -5.99 2.55
N LYS A 82 8.13 -5.62 3.56
CA LYS A 82 7.10 -4.59 3.49
C LYS A 82 7.34 -3.59 4.62
N LYS A 83 7.55 -2.32 4.29
CA LYS A 83 7.75 -1.23 5.25
C LYS A 83 6.57 -0.28 5.23
N ILE A 84 6.15 0.18 6.40
CA ILE A 84 5.04 1.12 6.58
C ILE A 84 5.57 2.32 7.36
N PHE A 85 5.34 3.52 6.82
CA PHE A 85 5.83 4.77 7.40
C PHE A 85 4.66 5.72 7.69
N SER A 86 4.52 6.09 8.95
CA SER A 86 3.56 7.07 9.47
C SER A 86 4.21 8.37 9.97
N SER A 87 5.53 8.49 9.83
CA SER A 87 6.31 9.69 10.15
C SER A 87 7.36 9.91 9.07
N SER A 88 7.71 11.17 8.80
CA SER A 88 8.71 11.55 7.79
C SER A 88 10.11 11.05 8.15
N GLY A 89 10.95 10.81 7.14
CA GLY A 89 12.30 10.30 7.36
C GLY A 89 13.11 10.09 6.09
N ILE A 90 14.14 9.25 6.20
CA ILE A 90 15.01 8.84 5.09
C ILE A 90 14.82 7.33 4.89
N TYR A 91 14.61 6.93 3.64
CA TYR A 91 14.38 5.53 3.31
C TYR A 91 15.70 4.76 3.20
N SER A 92 15.79 3.67 3.95
CA SER A 92 16.88 2.70 3.88
C SER A 92 16.31 1.34 3.44
N PRO A 93 16.64 0.85 2.24
CA PRO A 93 16.15 -0.44 1.76
C PRO A 93 16.78 -1.61 2.50
N THR A 94 16.10 -2.75 2.48
CA THR A 94 16.68 -4.05 2.89
C THR A 94 17.79 -4.44 1.91
N THR A 95 18.87 -5.07 2.42
CA THR A 95 19.97 -5.54 1.57
C THR A 95 19.45 -6.48 0.48
N GLY A 96 19.83 -6.23 -0.77
CA GLY A 96 19.41 -7.00 -1.94
C GLY A 96 18.15 -6.48 -2.63
N THR A 97 17.56 -5.38 -2.16
CA THR A 97 16.44 -4.72 -2.85
C THR A 97 16.88 -4.14 -4.18
N LYS A 98 16.22 -4.56 -5.26
CA LYS A 98 16.45 -4.07 -6.63
C LYS A 98 15.27 -3.26 -7.18
N LEU A 99 14.08 -3.52 -6.66
CA LEU A 99 12.84 -2.87 -7.05
C LEU A 99 11.99 -2.58 -5.82
N ILE A 100 11.34 -1.43 -5.81
CA ILE A 100 10.33 -1.09 -4.81
C ILE A 100 9.03 -0.67 -5.48
N ILE A 101 7.91 -1.08 -4.88
CA ILE A 101 6.59 -0.51 -5.17
C ILE A 101 6.21 0.35 -3.98
N VAL A 102 5.88 1.60 -4.26
CA VAL A 102 5.52 2.61 -3.26
C VAL A 102 4.06 2.96 -3.41
N GLU A 103 3.31 2.84 -2.32
CA GLU A 103 1.96 3.36 -2.20
C GLU A 103 1.96 4.51 -1.21
N ALA A 104 1.41 5.65 -1.58
CA ALA A 104 1.35 6.85 -0.75
C ALA A 104 -0.05 7.44 -0.75
N ILE A 105 -0.47 7.96 0.40
CA ILE A 105 -1.67 8.76 0.56
C ILE A 105 -1.35 10.05 1.30
N GLY A 106 -1.90 11.19 0.83
CA GLY A 106 -1.81 12.48 1.49
C GLY A 106 -2.62 12.56 2.77
N GLY A 107 -2.37 13.53 3.61
CA GLY A 107 -3.20 13.82 4.79
C GLY A 107 -4.61 14.25 4.40
N GLY A 108 -5.62 13.84 5.16
CA GLY A 108 -7.00 14.28 4.97
C GLY A 108 -7.23 15.69 5.54
N GLY A 109 -8.17 16.45 4.95
CA GLY A 109 -8.62 17.74 5.47
C GLY A 109 -9.50 17.60 6.71
N ALA A 110 -9.53 18.58 7.58
CA ALA A 110 -10.47 18.64 8.69
C ALA A 110 -11.87 19.02 8.19
N GLY A 111 -12.90 18.62 8.90
CA GLY A 111 -14.26 19.11 8.66
C GLY A 111 -14.40 20.59 9.02
N GLY A 112 -15.35 21.29 8.39
CA GLY A 112 -15.73 22.66 8.72
C GLY A 112 -16.44 22.70 10.08
N GLY A 113 -16.14 23.73 10.84
CA GLY A 113 -16.89 24.05 12.05
C GLY A 113 -18.28 24.60 11.75
N SER A 114 -19.05 24.89 12.78
CA SER A 114 -20.32 25.62 12.68
C SER A 114 -20.25 26.89 13.53
N VAL A 115 -20.79 28.00 13.03
CA VAL A 115 -20.87 29.24 13.79
C VAL A 115 -21.93 29.18 14.88
N ALA A 116 -21.86 30.08 15.84
CA ALA A 116 -22.91 30.25 16.84
C ALA A 116 -24.23 30.66 16.17
N THR A 117 -25.36 30.25 16.75
CA THR A 117 -26.70 30.42 16.22
C THR A 117 -27.59 31.17 17.22
N THR A 118 -28.62 31.80 16.69
CA THR A 118 -29.72 32.38 17.51
C THR A 118 -30.96 31.44 17.46
N SER A 119 -32.03 31.86 18.14
CA SER A 119 -33.31 31.14 18.10
C SER A 119 -33.81 31.02 16.65
N GLY A 120 -34.30 29.85 16.26
CA GLY A 120 -34.81 29.56 14.91
C GLY A 120 -33.71 29.38 13.85
N GLN A 121 -32.45 29.26 14.22
CA GLN A 121 -31.33 29.01 13.32
C GLN A 121 -30.57 27.80 13.74
N GLN A 122 -29.93 27.16 12.75
CA GLN A 122 -28.89 26.14 12.93
C GLN A 122 -27.67 26.45 12.05
N SER A 123 -26.55 25.83 12.32
CA SER A 123 -25.34 25.95 11.53
C SER A 123 -24.68 24.58 11.41
N SER A 124 -24.27 24.20 10.18
CA SER A 124 -23.70 22.90 9.92
C SER A 124 -22.53 22.99 8.93
N GLY A 125 -21.34 22.63 9.39
CA GLY A 125 -20.13 22.59 8.56
C GLY A 125 -20.13 21.40 7.60
N SER A 126 -19.37 21.51 6.52
CA SER A 126 -19.15 20.40 5.57
C SER A 126 -18.03 19.46 6.04
N GLY A 127 -17.98 18.26 5.50
CA GLY A 127 -16.87 17.32 5.74
C GLY A 127 -15.60 17.79 5.05
N GLY A 128 -14.43 17.45 5.64
CA GLY A 128 -13.12 17.53 5.01
C GLY A 128 -12.93 16.40 3.98
N ALA A 129 -12.13 16.63 2.97
CA ALA A 129 -11.84 15.65 1.93
C ALA A 129 -10.68 14.72 2.30
N SER A 130 -10.57 13.56 1.64
CA SER A 130 -9.41 12.69 1.81
C SER A 130 -8.22 13.15 0.97
N GLY A 131 -7.00 12.74 1.36
CA GLY A 131 -5.79 12.91 0.58
C GLY A 131 -5.82 12.12 -0.72
N GLY A 132 -5.04 12.56 -1.71
CA GLY A 132 -4.79 11.86 -2.97
C GLY A 132 -3.98 10.57 -2.75
N TYR A 133 -4.12 9.63 -3.66
CA TYR A 133 -3.41 8.35 -3.67
C TYR A 133 -2.48 8.23 -4.86
N VAL A 134 -1.23 7.77 -4.62
CA VAL A 134 -0.24 7.49 -5.66
C VAL A 134 0.34 6.11 -5.46
N MET A 135 0.52 5.36 -6.55
CA MET A 135 1.34 4.15 -6.59
C MET A 135 2.40 4.30 -7.67
N ALA A 136 3.65 3.96 -7.35
CA ALA A 136 4.76 4.01 -8.29
C ALA A 136 5.76 2.88 -8.06
N THR A 137 6.44 2.47 -9.13
CA THR A 137 7.51 1.48 -9.14
C THR A 137 8.85 2.17 -9.39
N PHE A 138 9.86 1.85 -8.58
CA PHE A 138 11.21 2.38 -8.75
C PHE A 138 12.23 1.23 -8.78
N THR A 139 13.14 1.27 -9.74
CA THR A 139 14.25 0.31 -9.90
C THR A 139 15.61 0.89 -9.50
N SER A 140 15.68 2.19 -9.23
CA SER A 140 16.92 2.89 -8.84
C SER A 140 16.59 4.21 -8.11
N GLY A 141 17.62 4.82 -7.51
CA GLY A 141 17.52 6.17 -6.90
C GLY A 141 16.76 6.24 -5.58
N PHE A 142 16.23 5.14 -5.07
CA PHE A 142 15.39 5.14 -3.87
C PHE A 142 16.17 5.05 -2.56
N ALA A 143 17.38 4.46 -2.57
CA ALA A 143 18.19 4.34 -1.35
C ALA A 143 18.65 5.71 -0.87
N GLY A 144 18.41 6.02 0.42
CA GLY A 144 18.75 7.31 1.00
C GLY A 144 17.79 8.46 0.63
N ALA A 145 16.72 8.19 -0.13
CA ALA A 145 15.72 9.20 -0.48
C ALA A 145 14.92 9.64 0.76
N SER A 146 14.71 10.95 0.88
CA SER A 146 13.82 11.49 1.91
C SER A 146 12.36 11.28 1.53
N TYR A 147 11.52 11.07 2.54
CA TYR A 147 10.06 11.05 2.39
C TYR A 147 9.39 11.92 3.44
N ILE A 148 8.28 12.50 3.06
CA ILE A 148 7.45 13.34 3.94
C ILE A 148 6.09 12.67 4.06
N ILE A 149 5.61 12.53 5.30
CA ILE A 149 4.25 12.10 5.58
C ILE A 149 3.40 13.34 5.87
N GLY A 150 2.36 13.53 5.08
CA GLY A 150 1.45 14.66 5.21
C GLY A 150 0.66 14.59 6.52
N SER A 151 0.60 15.69 7.27
CA SER A 151 -0.28 15.81 8.44
C SER A 151 -1.74 15.89 8.03
N GLY A 152 -2.64 15.44 8.89
CA GLY A 152 -4.07 15.74 8.77
C GLY A 152 -4.36 17.21 9.07
N GLY A 153 -5.45 17.73 8.52
CA GLY A 153 -5.94 19.08 8.77
C GLY A 153 -6.42 19.27 10.21
N SER A 154 -6.17 20.44 10.76
CA SER A 154 -6.65 20.85 12.09
C SER A 154 -8.06 21.43 12.02
N ALA A 155 -8.83 21.28 13.10
CA ALA A 155 -10.18 21.80 13.22
C ALA A 155 -10.24 22.94 14.25
N ALA A 156 -11.13 23.90 14.03
CA ALA A 156 -11.34 25.02 14.93
C ALA A 156 -12.84 25.41 15.01
N ASN A 157 -13.25 25.95 16.16
CA ASN A 157 -14.64 26.38 16.38
C ASN A 157 -15.04 27.51 15.44
N GLY A 158 -16.16 27.34 14.74
CA GLY A 158 -16.75 28.39 13.90
C GLY A 158 -15.87 28.80 12.70
N ASN A 159 -14.94 27.96 12.27
CA ASN A 159 -14.01 28.25 11.18
C ASN A 159 -14.02 27.11 10.13
N ASN A 160 -13.45 27.42 8.97
CA ASN A 160 -13.14 26.38 7.98
C ASN A 160 -12.19 25.35 8.59
N GLY A 161 -12.35 24.09 8.19
CA GLY A 161 -11.36 23.06 8.46
C GLY A 161 -10.03 23.36 7.77
N GLY A 162 -8.92 23.01 8.40
CA GLY A 162 -7.59 23.08 7.79
C GLY A 162 -7.41 22.02 6.70
N ASN A 163 -6.62 22.33 5.68
CA ASN A 163 -6.22 21.36 4.67
C ASN A 163 -5.26 20.32 5.27
N GLY A 164 -5.31 19.09 4.76
CA GLY A 164 -4.24 18.13 4.94
C GLY A 164 -2.98 18.54 4.17
N SER A 165 -1.84 17.96 4.52
CA SER A 165 -0.58 18.18 3.82
C SER A 165 -0.27 17.04 2.87
N SER A 166 0.60 17.29 1.88
CA SER A 166 1.03 16.26 0.93
C SER A 166 1.97 15.22 1.56
N THR A 167 1.84 13.99 1.12
CA THR A 167 2.83 12.92 1.32
C THR A 167 3.67 12.79 0.07
N THR A 168 5.00 12.83 0.21
CA THR A 168 5.92 12.81 -0.94
C THR A 168 7.03 11.78 -0.77
N PHE A 169 7.45 11.18 -1.88
CA PHE A 169 8.64 10.33 -1.99
C PHE A 169 9.15 10.36 -3.43
N LEU A 170 10.43 10.75 -3.63
CA LEU A 170 11.00 10.92 -4.97
C LEU A 170 10.11 11.82 -5.86
N THR A 171 9.61 11.25 -6.96
CA THR A 171 8.73 11.96 -7.93
C THR A 171 7.27 11.99 -7.51
N ILE A 172 6.85 11.11 -6.57
CA ILE A 172 5.43 11.02 -6.21
C ILE A 172 5.02 12.13 -5.25
N ASN A 173 3.83 12.65 -5.50
CA ASN A 173 3.16 13.62 -4.63
C ASN A 173 1.68 13.23 -4.47
N ALA A 174 1.35 12.69 -3.31
CA ALA A 174 -0.02 12.45 -2.87
C ALA A 174 -0.49 13.69 -2.10
N GLY A 175 -1.24 14.58 -2.76
CA GLY A 175 -1.69 15.86 -2.22
C GLY A 175 -2.64 15.70 -1.04
N GLY A 176 -2.64 16.66 -0.11
CA GLY A 176 -3.57 16.68 1.01
C GLY A 176 -5.00 17.01 0.57
N GLY A 177 -5.98 16.48 1.28
CA GLY A 177 -7.40 16.80 1.09
C GLY A 177 -7.72 18.21 1.58
N SER A 178 -8.65 18.91 0.91
CA SER A 178 -9.12 20.22 1.33
C SER A 178 -9.95 20.14 2.61
N GLY A 179 -9.81 21.15 3.45
CA GLY A 179 -10.68 21.32 4.62
C GLY A 179 -12.12 21.64 4.24
N GLY A 180 -13.06 21.24 5.06
CA GLY A 180 -14.47 21.56 4.89
C GLY A 180 -14.77 23.03 5.18
N PRO A 181 -15.58 23.72 4.36
CA PRO A 181 -16.11 25.04 4.68
C PRO A 181 -16.95 25.05 5.96
N VAL A 182 -16.88 26.19 6.66
CA VAL A 182 -17.65 26.46 7.88
C VAL A 182 -19.14 26.61 7.57
N GLY A 183 -19.99 26.11 8.46
CA GLY A 183 -21.45 26.29 8.41
C GLY A 183 -21.86 27.72 8.76
N THR A 184 -22.85 28.25 8.04
CA THR A 184 -23.48 29.55 8.33
C THR A 184 -24.75 29.36 9.17
N ALA A 185 -25.06 30.33 10.05
CA ALA A 185 -26.29 30.34 10.83
C ALA A 185 -27.50 30.65 9.92
N SER A 186 -28.47 29.75 9.84
CA SER A 186 -29.62 29.84 8.94
C SER A 186 -30.77 28.94 9.38
N ALA A 187 -31.98 29.26 8.92
CA ALA A 187 -33.14 28.36 9.02
C ALA A 187 -33.13 27.26 7.95
N ALA A 188 -32.38 27.46 6.83
CA ALA A 188 -32.14 26.47 5.79
C ALA A 188 -30.90 26.89 4.99
N SER A 189 -29.95 25.98 4.79
CA SER A 189 -28.73 26.23 3.98
C SER A 189 -28.06 24.93 3.58
N VAL A 190 -27.29 25.02 2.50
CA VAL A 190 -26.37 23.94 2.08
C VAL A 190 -24.97 24.54 1.94
N ILE A 191 -24.03 23.97 2.65
CA ILE A 191 -22.61 24.34 2.56
C ILE A 191 -21.93 23.29 1.68
N ALA A 192 -21.32 23.71 0.58
CA ALA A 192 -20.68 22.78 -0.37
C ALA A 192 -19.62 21.92 0.32
N GLY A 193 -19.45 20.69 -0.17
CA GLY A 193 -18.39 19.78 0.27
C GLY A 193 -17.00 20.24 -0.17
N SER A 194 -15.98 19.67 0.42
CA SER A 194 -14.57 19.92 0.11
C SER A 194 -14.04 18.99 -1.00
N PHE A 195 -12.93 19.35 -1.63
CA PHE A 195 -12.35 18.61 -2.74
C PHE A 195 -11.21 17.68 -2.28
N GLY A 196 -11.19 16.46 -2.84
CA GLY A 196 -10.14 15.49 -2.60
C GLY A 196 -8.76 15.99 -3.02
N GLY A 197 -7.71 15.52 -2.32
CA GLY A 197 -6.33 15.83 -2.65
C GLY A 197 -5.95 15.37 -4.06
N SER A 198 -5.11 16.14 -4.76
CA SER A 198 -4.55 15.75 -6.06
C SER A 198 -3.52 14.62 -5.90
N ALA A 199 -3.15 13.98 -7.01
CA ALA A 199 -2.13 12.93 -7.04
C ALA A 199 -1.32 13.04 -8.33
N THR A 200 0.02 12.98 -8.22
CA THR A 200 0.92 13.12 -9.38
C THR A 200 2.21 12.32 -9.18
N GLY A 201 2.91 12.03 -10.29
CA GLY A 201 4.27 11.48 -10.30
C GLY A 201 4.37 9.97 -10.12
N GLY A 202 3.26 9.25 -10.11
CA GLY A 202 3.24 7.79 -10.05
C GLY A 202 2.71 7.13 -11.33
N ASP A 203 2.78 5.82 -11.34
CA ASP A 203 2.19 4.95 -12.38
C ASP A 203 0.66 4.98 -12.30
N ILE A 204 0.14 5.03 -11.05
CA ILE A 204 -1.28 5.22 -10.75
C ILE A 204 -1.44 6.46 -9.89
N ASN A 205 -2.25 7.41 -10.36
CA ASN A 205 -2.57 8.64 -9.65
C ASN A 205 -4.09 8.73 -9.50
N ALA A 206 -4.60 8.83 -8.27
CA ALA A 206 -6.02 8.95 -8.00
C ALA A 206 -6.30 10.09 -7.04
N ALA A 207 -7.18 11.01 -7.42
CA ALA A 207 -7.64 12.05 -6.52
C ALA A 207 -8.34 11.46 -5.29
N GLY A 208 -8.23 12.13 -4.18
CA GLY A 208 -8.94 11.78 -2.94
C GLY A 208 -10.46 11.89 -3.10
N SER A 209 -11.19 11.29 -2.17
CA SER A 209 -12.65 11.40 -2.11
C SER A 209 -13.04 12.78 -1.55
N ASN A 210 -14.07 13.37 -2.11
CA ASN A 210 -14.62 14.64 -1.60
C ASN A 210 -15.25 14.47 -0.22
N GLY A 211 -15.23 15.52 0.57
CA GLY A 211 -16.08 15.64 1.74
C GLY A 211 -17.52 16.00 1.36
N ASN A 212 -18.49 15.60 2.14
CA ASN A 212 -19.90 15.86 1.86
C ASN A 212 -20.34 17.24 2.37
N SER A 213 -21.42 17.75 1.77
CA SER A 213 -22.03 19.02 2.17
C SER A 213 -22.56 18.97 3.60
N GLY A 214 -22.42 20.09 4.31
CA GLY A 214 -23.19 20.37 5.53
C GLY A 214 -24.57 20.93 5.16
N ILE A 215 -25.65 20.46 5.79
CA ILE A 215 -27.02 20.82 5.40
C ILE A 215 -27.81 21.24 6.63
N VAL A 216 -28.44 22.40 6.56
CA VAL A 216 -29.53 22.81 7.45
C VAL A 216 -30.83 22.65 6.69
N TYR A 217 -31.64 21.68 7.09
CA TYR A 217 -32.92 21.40 6.45
C TYR A 217 -34.04 22.32 6.95
N THR A 218 -34.01 22.59 8.25
CA THR A 218 -34.98 23.47 8.93
C THR A 218 -34.37 24.14 10.15
N ALA A 219 -35.06 25.05 10.77
CA ALA A 219 -34.65 25.68 12.04
C ALA A 219 -34.39 24.69 13.20
N SER A 220 -34.75 23.42 13.04
CA SER A 220 -34.63 22.37 14.08
C SER A 220 -33.88 21.12 13.59
N VAL A 221 -33.55 20.99 12.29
CA VAL A 221 -32.88 19.82 11.70
C VAL A 221 -31.70 20.24 10.84
N ALA A 222 -30.52 19.83 11.24
CA ALA A 222 -29.30 20.02 10.47
C ALA A 222 -28.40 18.78 10.51
N LEU A 223 -27.53 18.64 9.53
CA LEU A 223 -26.64 17.50 9.36
C LEU A 223 -25.25 17.98 8.92
N GLY A 224 -24.23 17.71 9.74
CA GLY A 224 -22.84 17.94 9.36
C GLY A 224 -22.42 17.03 8.23
N GLY A 225 -21.53 17.50 7.34
CA GLY A 225 -21.04 16.72 6.22
C GLY A 225 -20.17 15.54 6.69
N PHE A 226 -20.28 14.39 6.01
CA PHE A 226 -19.32 13.29 6.19
C PHE A 226 -17.97 13.66 5.62
N GLY A 227 -16.89 13.26 6.30
CA GLY A 227 -15.54 13.33 5.75
C GLY A 227 -15.32 12.35 4.60
N GLY A 228 -14.42 12.69 3.67
CA GLY A 228 -14.01 11.83 2.58
C GLY A 228 -13.22 10.60 3.08
N SER A 229 -13.54 9.42 2.57
CA SER A 229 -12.85 8.17 2.93
C SER A 229 -11.61 7.96 2.07
N SER A 230 -10.59 7.32 2.64
CA SER A 230 -9.35 6.95 1.96
C SER A 230 -9.56 5.83 0.94
N LYS A 231 -8.66 5.73 -0.06
CA LYS A 231 -8.68 4.69 -1.10
C LYS A 231 -7.73 3.52 -0.85
N ILE A 232 -6.78 3.63 0.09
CA ILE A 232 -5.80 2.54 0.32
C ILE A 232 -6.26 1.57 1.42
N TYR A 233 -6.74 2.10 2.53
CA TYR A 233 -7.11 1.31 3.70
C TYR A 233 -8.55 1.55 4.08
N PRO A 234 -9.22 0.53 4.62
CA PRO A 234 -10.53 0.73 5.22
C PRO A 234 -10.37 1.73 6.37
N GLY A 235 -10.70 2.98 6.09
CA GLY A 235 -10.78 4.06 7.04
C GLY A 235 -11.95 4.92 6.63
N ASN A 236 -12.79 5.27 7.59
CA ASN A 236 -13.92 6.13 7.32
C ASN A 236 -13.53 7.59 7.58
N GLY A 237 -13.97 8.44 6.70
CA GLY A 237 -14.05 9.86 7.00
C GLY A 237 -14.88 10.07 8.26
N GLY A 238 -14.68 11.19 8.95
CA GLY A 238 -15.46 11.54 10.14
C GLY A 238 -16.96 11.46 9.85
N ALA A 239 -17.70 10.82 10.73
CA ALA A 239 -19.13 10.63 10.56
C ALA A 239 -19.88 11.96 10.54
N SER A 240 -21.06 11.98 9.96
CA SER A 240 -21.99 13.11 9.99
C SER A 240 -22.51 13.37 11.40
N ARG A 241 -22.68 14.65 11.75
CA ARG A 241 -23.20 15.09 13.03
C ARG A 241 -24.63 15.61 12.87
N ALA A 242 -25.59 14.85 13.38
CA ALA A 242 -27.02 15.22 13.36
C ALA A 242 -27.47 16.02 14.61
N SER A 243 -26.70 15.97 15.70
CA SER A 243 -26.97 16.72 16.95
C SER A 243 -25.92 17.82 17.13
N THR A 244 -26.22 18.80 17.98
CA THR A 244 -25.24 19.84 18.37
C THR A 244 -23.96 19.21 18.92
N GLY A 245 -22.82 19.60 18.38
CA GLY A 245 -21.50 19.16 18.83
C GLY A 245 -20.44 19.27 17.75
N ASP A 246 -19.21 19.01 18.16
CA ASP A 246 -18.06 19.02 17.27
C ASP A 246 -18.15 17.83 16.27
N GLY A 247 -17.59 18.02 15.07
CA GLY A 247 -17.53 16.99 14.06
C GLY A 247 -16.70 15.78 14.51
N PHE A 248 -17.02 14.60 14.01
CA PHE A 248 -16.28 13.40 14.34
C PHE A 248 -14.92 13.36 13.60
N PRO A 249 -13.84 12.99 14.31
CA PRO A 249 -12.53 12.85 13.66
C PRO A 249 -12.54 11.72 12.63
N ALA A 250 -11.62 11.78 11.67
CA ALA A 250 -11.33 10.70 10.76
C ALA A 250 -10.70 9.51 11.51
N THR A 251 -10.97 8.26 11.08
CA THR A 251 -10.51 7.02 11.74
C THR A 251 -9.48 6.23 10.93
N GLY A 252 -9.11 6.68 9.72
CA GLY A 252 -8.12 6.00 8.87
C GLY A 252 -7.17 6.96 8.20
N TYR A 253 -5.98 6.48 7.82
CA TYR A 253 -4.95 7.28 7.14
C TYR A 253 -5.49 7.98 5.90
N GLY A 254 -5.19 9.26 5.78
CA GLY A 254 -5.59 10.11 4.67
C GLY A 254 -7.07 10.47 4.63
N CYS A 255 -7.90 10.05 5.61
CA CYS A 255 -9.33 10.35 5.62
C CYS A 255 -9.61 11.77 6.12
N GLY A 256 -10.70 12.38 5.62
CA GLY A 256 -11.17 13.70 6.05
C GLY A 256 -12.04 13.65 7.29
N GLY A 257 -12.06 14.70 8.09
CA GLY A 257 -12.91 14.86 9.28
C GLY A 257 -14.34 15.24 8.95
N GLY A 258 -15.30 14.92 9.82
CA GLY A 258 -16.73 15.27 9.68
C GLY A 258 -17.01 16.73 10.05
N GLY A 259 -18.08 17.33 9.51
CA GLY A 259 -18.54 18.68 9.82
C GLY A 259 -19.14 18.80 11.22
N GLY A 260 -18.91 19.94 11.89
CA GLY A 260 -19.53 20.29 13.15
C GLY A 260 -20.97 20.77 12.98
N ASN A 261 -21.77 20.69 14.02
CA ASN A 261 -23.18 21.12 14.01
C ASN A 261 -23.54 21.93 15.25
N SER A 262 -24.15 23.11 15.06
CA SER A 262 -24.68 23.98 16.12
C SER A 262 -26.21 24.08 15.97
N GLY A 263 -26.93 23.62 17.00
CA GLY A 263 -28.38 23.74 17.08
C GLY A 263 -28.84 25.15 17.43
N ALA A 264 -30.16 25.36 17.51
CA ALA A 264 -30.77 26.65 17.84
C ALA A 264 -30.24 27.23 19.17
N SER A 265 -29.86 28.51 19.17
CA SER A 265 -29.24 29.20 20.31
C SER A 265 -27.96 28.49 20.80
N GLY A 266 -27.25 27.77 19.93
CA GLY A 266 -26.03 27.04 20.24
C GLY A 266 -24.77 27.87 20.03
N GLY A 267 -23.69 27.55 20.79
CA GLY A 267 -22.36 28.06 20.57
C GLY A 267 -21.69 27.47 19.33
N ALA A 268 -20.66 28.14 18.83
CA ALA A 268 -19.84 27.65 17.73
C ALA A 268 -19.21 26.31 18.06
N ARG A 269 -19.06 25.43 17.03
CA ARG A 269 -18.47 24.09 17.14
C ARG A 269 -17.35 23.90 16.16
N ALA A 270 -16.41 23.03 16.50
CA ALA A 270 -15.36 22.63 15.59
C ALA A 270 -15.82 21.52 14.62
N GLY A 271 -15.16 21.40 13.48
CA GLY A 271 -15.21 20.18 12.70
C GLY A 271 -14.39 19.06 13.36
N GLY A 272 -14.43 17.86 12.79
CA GLY A 272 -13.52 16.77 13.12
C GLY A 272 -12.14 16.98 12.49
N ILE A 273 -11.08 16.54 13.15
CA ILE A 273 -9.72 16.56 12.58
C ILE A 273 -9.60 15.56 11.42
N GLY A 274 -8.78 15.90 10.41
CA GLY A 274 -8.37 14.99 9.37
C GLY A 274 -7.26 14.04 9.86
N ALA A 275 -7.14 12.88 9.21
CA ALA A 275 -6.10 11.90 9.52
C ALA A 275 -4.83 12.17 8.72
N GLN A 276 -3.68 11.84 9.30
CA GLN A 276 -2.40 11.92 8.59
C GLN A 276 -2.30 10.96 7.41
N GLY A 277 -1.35 11.24 6.49
CA GLY A 277 -1.01 10.37 5.39
C GLY A 277 -0.22 9.13 5.80
N LEU A 278 0.14 8.31 4.81
CA LEU A 278 0.88 7.07 4.99
C LEU A 278 1.72 6.78 3.75
N ILE A 279 2.85 6.10 3.92
CA ILE A 279 3.59 5.43 2.84
C ILE A 279 3.74 3.95 3.17
N ILE A 280 3.54 3.10 2.15
CA ILE A 280 3.86 1.67 2.19
C ILE A 280 4.86 1.40 1.09
N ILE A 281 5.93 0.71 1.41
CA ILE A 281 6.95 0.29 0.46
C ILE A 281 7.08 -1.22 0.49
N TRP A 282 6.88 -1.85 -0.67
CA TRP A 282 7.13 -3.26 -0.92
C TRP A 282 8.48 -3.40 -1.58
N GLU A 283 9.39 -4.18 -0.99
CA GLU A 283 10.78 -4.34 -1.44
C GLU A 283 10.95 -5.69 -2.13
N TYR A 284 11.51 -5.70 -3.34
CA TYR A 284 11.74 -6.89 -4.13
C TYR A 284 13.22 -7.03 -4.53
N SER A 285 13.69 -8.31 -4.62
CA SER A 285 15.06 -8.66 -5.07
C SER A 285 15.20 -8.63 -6.57
#